data_7bc9955bcc9bcae55fe2aff8263e569b
#
_entry.id   7bc9955bcc9bcae55fe2aff8263e569b
#
_cell.length_a   1.000
_cell.length_b   1.000
_cell.length_c   1.000
_cell.angle_alpha   90.00
_cell.angle_beta   90.00
_cell.angle_gamma   90.00
#
_symmetry.space_group_name_H-M   'P 1'
#
loop_
_entity.id
_entity.type
_entity.pdbx_description
1 polymer ?
#
loop_
_entity_poly.entity_id
_entity_poly.type
_entity_poly.pdbx_seq_one_letter_code
_entity_poly.pdbx_strand_id
1 'polypeptide(L)'
;MEMTMEKLAELIGEAAKTAVAGAMAKPVTDNGEKLKAPAINRGADPVTDKRGAAAKMAARLGFLALGKGDPERAAKIAEKAGDTFTAKAMLSTDFDAGGSLVPSELSTEFFDVLRPVSVVRSLNPVILPMERGTLDISGLLTGATASYRGEGQPKPATGVTTGKFVLTEKLLIAIIPVSNQLMRSAGTRAMAEIERDLIRSIAQAEDEYFINGDGNEGRPKGILNQVLASHKTVGTSSGVTLQKIDEDLAAMRKQVRGANVIVQNGAYIMTTDIEEDLMKLRSGDIKAYPEMEAGQRVGRYRYGSSNNVPAGVIAFGEATDIIIGESDNMRMTMSEEAAYVDETGTLRSAFSNDMTVMKVTMGHDIALRRGASWAVKTAVNYGTLA
;
A
#
# COMPACT_ATOMS: atom_id res chain seq x y z
N MET A 1 -8.64 20.80 39.03
CA MET A 1 -9.96 20.30 38.67
C MET A 1 -9.69 19.03 37.84
N GLU A 2 -9.59 17.90 38.51
CA GLU A 2 -9.30 16.61 37.87
C GLU A 2 -10.50 16.19 37.04
N MET A 3 -10.31 16.10 35.76
CA MET A 3 -11.29 15.57 34.84
C MET A 3 -11.27 14.05 34.98
N THR A 4 -12.31 13.48 35.60
CA THR A 4 -12.41 12.04 35.83
C THR A 4 -12.49 11.31 34.50
N MET A 5 -11.87 10.11 34.42
CA MET A 5 -11.83 9.25 33.23
C MET A 5 -13.23 8.97 32.63
N GLU A 6 -14.27 9.02 33.44
CA GLU A 6 -15.67 8.89 33.00
C GLU A 6 -16.13 10.09 32.15
N LYS A 7 -15.76 11.32 32.52
CA LYS A 7 -16.07 12.50 31.69
C LYS A 7 -15.33 12.54 30.36
N LEU A 8 -14.09 11.99 30.32
CA LEU A 8 -13.34 11.89 29.09
C LEU A 8 -13.95 10.84 28.14
N ALA A 9 -14.41 9.71 28.67
CA ALA A 9 -15.11 8.66 27.89
C ALA A 9 -16.46 9.19 27.33
N GLU A 10 -17.16 10.00 28.11
CA GLU A 10 -18.42 10.61 27.71
C GLU A 10 -18.22 11.67 26.59
N LEU A 11 -17.15 12.46 26.67
CA LEU A 11 -16.76 13.46 25.65
C LEU A 11 -16.34 12.81 24.34
N ILE A 12 -15.62 11.68 24.40
CA ILE A 12 -15.25 10.90 23.20
C ILE A 12 -16.50 10.26 22.58
N GLY A 13 -17.43 9.76 23.40
CA GLY A 13 -18.72 9.22 22.94
C GLY A 13 -19.60 10.28 22.28
N GLU A 14 -19.63 11.53 22.80
CA GLU A 14 -20.33 12.65 22.19
C GLU A 14 -19.69 13.13 20.90
N ALA A 15 -18.36 13.20 20.84
CA ALA A 15 -17.62 13.56 19.63
C ALA A 15 -17.83 12.53 18.51
N ALA A 16 -17.88 11.25 18.84
CA ALA A 16 -18.20 10.18 17.90
C ALA A 16 -19.66 10.29 17.39
N LYS A 17 -20.62 10.60 18.28
CA LYS A 17 -22.02 10.85 17.91
C LYS A 17 -22.17 12.09 17.03
N THR A 18 -21.42 13.13 17.31
CA THR A 18 -21.46 14.40 16.53
C THR A 18 -20.86 14.24 15.15
N ALA A 19 -19.79 13.42 15.01
CA ALA A 19 -19.21 13.08 13.72
C ALA A 19 -20.19 12.24 12.85
N VAL A 20 -20.95 11.35 13.47
CA VAL A 20 -22.01 10.56 12.80
C VAL A 20 -23.19 11.44 12.38
N ALA A 21 -23.59 12.42 13.22
CA ALA A 21 -24.66 13.34 12.89
C ALA A 21 -24.28 14.32 11.77
N GLY A 22 -23.02 14.75 11.70
CA GLY A 22 -22.51 15.60 10.62
C GLY A 22 -22.43 14.90 9.25
N ALA A 23 -22.27 13.58 9.23
CA ALA A 23 -22.26 12.78 8.00
C ALA A 23 -23.67 12.49 7.44
N MET A 24 -24.73 12.69 8.23
CA MET A 24 -26.13 12.44 7.83
C MET A 24 -26.89 13.67 7.33
N ALA A 25 -26.29 14.86 7.30
CA ALA A 25 -26.97 16.08 6.89
C ALA A 25 -26.72 16.46 5.42
N LYS A 26 -27.30 15.70 4.48
CA LYS A 26 -27.71 16.22 3.17
C LYS A 26 -29.09 15.64 2.82
N PRO A 27 -30.10 16.48 2.64
CA PRO A 27 -31.42 16.00 2.22
C PRO A 27 -31.41 15.72 0.71
N VAL A 28 -31.76 14.50 0.34
CA VAL A 28 -32.21 14.19 -1.00
C VAL A 28 -33.73 14.36 -1.00
N THR A 29 -34.22 15.23 -1.87
CA THR A 29 -35.62 15.51 -2.08
C THR A 29 -36.35 14.32 -2.66
N ASP A 30 -37.46 14.08 -2.04
CA ASP A 30 -38.66 13.33 -2.23
C ASP A 30 -39.09 13.03 -3.69
N ASN A 31 -39.42 11.76 -3.96
CA ASN A 31 -40.56 11.39 -4.76
C ASN A 31 -41.14 10.08 -4.21
N GLY A 32 -42.36 10.20 -3.68
CA GLY A 32 -43.01 9.15 -2.94
C GLY A 32 -43.46 7.97 -3.77
N GLU A 33 -43.12 6.80 -3.26
CA GLU A 33 -43.94 5.59 -3.40
C GLU A 33 -43.69 4.64 -2.22
N LYS A 34 -44.77 4.39 -1.45
CA LYS A 34 -44.75 3.45 -0.35
C LYS A 34 -44.80 2.03 -0.87
N LEU A 35 -43.68 1.34 -0.89
CA LEU A 35 -43.62 -0.11 -1.02
C LEU A 35 -43.58 -0.76 0.36
N LYS A 36 -44.63 -1.52 0.70
CA LYS A 36 -44.68 -2.40 1.89
C LYS A 36 -43.68 -3.54 1.70
N ALA A 37 -42.65 -3.58 2.55
CA ALA A 37 -41.75 -4.72 2.62
C ALA A 37 -42.37 -5.86 3.41
N PRO A 38 -42.18 -7.13 3.00
CA PRO A 38 -42.62 -8.30 3.76
C PRO A 38 -41.75 -8.49 5.01
N ALA A 39 -42.40 -8.90 6.11
CA ALA A 39 -41.73 -9.19 7.38
C ALA A 39 -40.84 -10.44 7.22
N ILE A 40 -39.54 -10.26 7.25
CA ILE A 40 -38.55 -11.33 7.34
C ILE A 40 -37.96 -11.33 8.75
N ASN A 41 -37.95 -12.51 9.33
CA ASN A 41 -37.41 -12.88 10.64
C ASN A 41 -35.99 -12.28 10.85
N ARG A 42 -35.87 -11.36 11.82
CA ARG A 42 -34.59 -10.72 12.14
C ARG A 42 -33.74 -11.64 13.01
N GLY A 43 -32.91 -12.46 12.37
CA GLY A 43 -31.62 -12.77 12.97
C GLY A 43 -30.85 -11.46 13.13
N ALA A 44 -30.15 -11.28 14.23
CA ALA A 44 -29.43 -10.04 14.53
C ALA A 44 -28.58 -9.59 13.31
N ASP A 45 -28.97 -8.45 12.71
CA ASP A 45 -28.21 -7.86 11.61
C ASP A 45 -26.78 -7.60 12.10
N PRO A 46 -25.74 -8.00 11.34
CA PRO A 46 -24.39 -7.59 11.67
C PRO A 46 -24.38 -6.05 11.62
N VAL A 47 -24.06 -5.43 12.74
CA VAL A 47 -23.91 -3.96 12.85
C VAL A 47 -22.73 -3.60 11.97
N THR A 48 -23.00 -3.24 10.72
CA THR A 48 -21.96 -2.77 9.79
C THR A 48 -21.55 -1.37 10.22
N ASP A 49 -20.33 -1.22 10.66
CA ASP A 49 -19.73 0.08 10.95
C ASP A 49 -19.52 0.86 9.64
N LYS A 50 -20.23 1.99 9.51
CA LYS A 50 -20.16 2.87 8.32
C LYS A 50 -19.00 3.86 8.34
N ARG A 51 -18.16 3.84 9.38
CA ARG A 51 -16.97 4.68 9.45
C ARG A 51 -15.94 4.19 8.42
N GLY A 52 -15.20 5.11 7.79
CA GLY A 52 -14.08 4.75 6.92
C GLY A 52 -12.96 4.04 7.69
N ALA A 53 -12.11 3.30 6.99
CA ALA A 53 -11.00 2.51 7.56
C ALA A 53 -10.13 3.33 8.52
N ALA A 54 -9.76 4.54 8.10
CA ALA A 54 -8.99 5.48 8.91
C ALA A 54 -9.65 5.81 10.25
N ALA A 55 -10.97 6.09 10.24
CA ALA A 55 -11.71 6.42 11.46
C ALA A 55 -11.86 5.21 12.41
N LYS A 56 -11.96 4.00 11.87
CA LYS A 56 -11.98 2.76 12.66
C LYS A 56 -10.63 2.51 13.35
N MET A 57 -9.53 2.74 12.62
CA MET A 57 -8.17 2.63 13.18
C MET A 57 -7.91 3.66 14.25
N ALA A 58 -8.23 4.93 14.01
CA ALA A 58 -8.09 6.00 14.99
C ALA A 58 -8.88 5.71 16.27
N ALA A 59 -10.12 5.23 16.16
CA ALA A 59 -10.92 4.82 17.30
C ALA A 59 -10.24 3.67 18.09
N ARG A 60 -9.73 2.67 17.40
CA ARG A 60 -9.04 1.53 18.01
C ARG A 60 -7.76 1.96 18.73
N LEU A 61 -6.93 2.77 18.08
CA LEU A 61 -5.72 3.32 18.69
C LEU A 61 -6.04 4.16 19.92
N GLY A 62 -7.08 5.01 19.82
CA GLY A 62 -7.54 5.83 20.93
C GLY A 62 -7.99 5.00 22.14
N PHE A 63 -8.77 3.93 21.92
CA PHE A 63 -9.20 3.05 23.02
C PHE A 63 -8.06 2.20 23.58
N LEU A 64 -7.12 1.74 22.76
CA LEU A 64 -5.91 1.04 23.21
C LEU A 64 -5.03 1.97 24.06
N ALA A 65 -4.86 3.22 23.68
CA ALA A 65 -4.15 4.21 24.45
C ALA A 65 -4.80 4.46 25.83
N LEU A 66 -6.12 4.58 25.88
CA LEU A 66 -6.89 4.71 27.11
C LEU A 66 -6.83 3.43 27.98
N GLY A 67 -6.75 2.26 27.34
CA GLY A 67 -6.57 0.97 28.00
C GLY A 67 -5.14 0.66 28.45
N LYS A 68 -4.18 1.58 28.20
CA LYS A 68 -2.75 1.40 28.47
C LYS A 68 -2.13 0.20 27.76
N GLY A 69 -2.55 -0.05 26.53
CA GLY A 69 -2.11 -1.18 25.74
C GLY A 69 -2.80 -2.51 26.06
N ASP A 70 -3.67 -2.55 27.07
CA ASP A 70 -4.45 -3.73 27.44
C ASP A 70 -5.74 -3.77 26.61
N PRO A 71 -5.91 -4.75 25.70
CA PRO A 71 -7.05 -4.81 24.81
C PRO A 71 -8.37 -5.13 25.52
N GLU A 72 -8.36 -5.87 26.64
CA GLU A 72 -9.57 -6.10 27.42
C GLU A 72 -10.08 -4.82 28.09
N ARG A 73 -9.16 -4.03 28.64
CA ARG A 73 -9.49 -2.71 29.20
C ARG A 73 -9.95 -1.76 28.11
N ALA A 74 -9.27 -1.74 26.98
CA ALA A 74 -9.66 -0.94 25.84
C ALA A 74 -11.06 -1.30 25.31
N ALA A 75 -11.39 -2.60 25.21
CA ALA A 75 -12.71 -3.06 24.82
C ALA A 75 -13.81 -2.63 25.81
N LYS A 76 -13.56 -2.74 27.13
CA LYS A 76 -14.50 -2.26 28.13
C LYS A 76 -14.70 -0.74 28.09
N ILE A 77 -13.67 0.02 27.76
CA ILE A 77 -13.76 1.49 27.59
C ILE A 77 -14.55 1.82 26.32
N ALA A 78 -14.28 1.13 25.20
CA ALA A 78 -15.02 1.27 23.96
C ALA A 78 -16.51 0.94 24.11
N GLU A 79 -16.83 -0.12 24.83
CA GLU A 79 -18.20 -0.52 25.14
C GLU A 79 -18.95 0.53 25.97
N LYS A 80 -18.29 1.09 27.01
CA LYS A 80 -18.82 2.20 27.82
C LYS A 80 -19.01 3.47 26.99
N ALA A 81 -18.15 3.74 26.01
CA ALA A 81 -18.27 4.85 25.08
C ALA A 81 -19.35 4.62 23.99
N GLY A 82 -19.99 3.45 23.96
CA GLY A 82 -21.03 3.11 23.00
C GLY A 82 -20.50 2.61 21.64
N ASP A 83 -19.19 2.41 21.50
CA ASP A 83 -18.57 1.86 20.30
C ASP A 83 -18.44 0.33 20.40
N THR A 84 -19.58 -0.34 20.26
CA THR A 84 -19.67 -1.81 20.38
C THR A 84 -18.95 -2.55 19.26
N PHE A 85 -18.75 -1.91 18.10
CA PHE A 85 -18.00 -2.48 16.98
C PHE A 85 -16.53 -2.59 17.32
N THR A 86 -15.91 -1.48 17.72
CA THR A 86 -14.49 -1.45 18.14
C THR A 86 -14.25 -2.34 19.35
N ALA A 87 -15.17 -2.39 20.32
CA ALA A 87 -15.08 -3.27 21.47
C ALA A 87 -15.04 -4.75 21.07
N LYS A 88 -15.96 -5.21 20.20
CA LYS A 88 -15.97 -6.57 19.69
C LYS A 88 -14.73 -6.90 18.87
N ALA A 89 -14.27 -5.97 18.03
CA ALA A 89 -13.05 -6.14 17.24
C ALA A 89 -11.79 -6.28 18.11
N MET A 90 -11.78 -5.72 19.32
CA MET A 90 -10.68 -5.88 20.29
C MET A 90 -10.75 -7.21 21.05
N LEU A 91 -11.94 -7.75 21.29
CA LEU A 91 -12.15 -9.00 22.04
C LEU A 91 -12.08 -10.26 21.17
N SER A 92 -12.20 -10.14 19.84
CA SER A 92 -12.21 -11.29 18.91
C SER A 92 -10.85 -11.91 18.64
N THR A 93 -9.82 -11.51 19.37
CA THR A 93 -8.43 -11.89 19.12
C THR A 93 -7.93 -12.83 20.21
N ASP A 94 -7.36 -13.97 19.84
CA ASP A 94 -6.70 -14.90 20.74
C ASP A 94 -5.49 -14.26 21.41
N PHE A 95 -5.51 -14.17 22.76
CA PHE A 95 -4.58 -13.38 23.57
C PHE A 95 -3.31 -14.12 24.02
N ASP A 96 -3.08 -15.35 23.59
CA ASP A 96 -2.00 -16.21 24.12
C ASP A 96 -0.56 -15.76 23.79
N ALA A 97 -0.38 -14.70 22.98
CA ALA A 97 0.95 -14.23 22.55
C ALA A 97 1.24 -12.74 22.78
N GLY A 98 0.49 -12.04 23.64
CA GLY A 98 0.83 -10.65 24.06
C GLY A 98 0.69 -9.57 22.98
N GLY A 99 0.02 -9.82 21.85
CA GLY A 99 -0.22 -8.83 20.79
C GLY A 99 -1.65 -8.88 20.30
N SER A 100 -2.32 -7.73 20.21
CA SER A 100 -3.63 -7.64 19.60
C SER A 100 -3.52 -7.82 18.08
N LEU A 101 -3.93 -8.97 17.56
CA LEU A 101 -4.10 -9.18 16.11
C LEU A 101 -5.22 -8.24 15.62
N VAL A 102 -4.98 -7.53 14.53
CA VAL A 102 -6.01 -6.74 13.86
C VAL A 102 -6.90 -7.72 13.09
N PRO A 103 -8.24 -7.67 13.21
CA PRO A 103 -9.11 -8.51 12.40
C PRO A 103 -8.81 -8.35 10.89
N SER A 104 -8.94 -9.42 10.12
CA SER A 104 -8.65 -9.44 8.67
C SER A 104 -9.40 -8.35 7.89
N GLU A 105 -10.63 -8.03 8.29
CA GLU A 105 -11.41 -6.95 7.70
C GLU A 105 -10.75 -5.57 7.86
N LEU A 106 -10.14 -5.29 9.02
CA LEU A 106 -9.43 -4.02 9.26
C LEU A 106 -8.08 -3.96 8.55
N SER A 107 -7.39 -5.09 8.41
CA SER A 107 -6.15 -5.15 7.63
C SER A 107 -6.43 -4.85 6.15
N THR A 108 -7.47 -5.44 5.58
CA THR A 108 -7.90 -5.17 4.20
C THR A 108 -8.26 -3.69 3.99
N GLU A 109 -9.03 -3.09 4.92
CA GLU A 109 -9.38 -1.67 4.86
C GLU A 109 -8.14 -0.76 4.96
N PHE A 110 -7.14 -1.15 5.76
CA PHE A 110 -5.87 -0.41 5.86
C PHE A 110 -5.11 -0.43 4.53
N PHE A 111 -4.98 -1.59 3.89
CA PHE A 111 -4.34 -1.69 2.58
C PHE A 111 -5.09 -0.91 1.50
N ASP A 112 -6.40 -0.79 1.58
CA ASP A 112 -7.18 0.07 0.68
C ASP A 112 -6.87 1.56 0.87
N VAL A 113 -6.57 2.00 2.09
CA VAL A 113 -6.12 3.39 2.37
C VAL A 113 -4.68 3.62 1.90
N LEU A 114 -3.82 2.61 1.94
CA LEU A 114 -2.45 2.68 1.43
C LEU A 114 -2.38 2.82 -0.10
N ARG A 115 -3.34 2.25 -0.84
CA ARG A 115 -3.33 2.26 -2.33
C ARG A 115 -3.10 3.64 -2.96
N PRO A 116 -3.79 4.72 -2.58
CA PRO A 116 -3.58 6.03 -3.18
C PRO A 116 -2.26 6.69 -2.75
N VAL A 117 -1.61 6.21 -1.71
CA VAL A 117 -0.37 6.79 -1.16
C VAL A 117 0.87 6.06 -1.68
N SER A 118 0.81 4.73 -1.85
CA SER A 118 1.88 3.93 -2.41
C SER A 118 1.86 3.96 -3.94
N VAL A 119 2.99 4.30 -4.55
CA VAL A 119 3.14 4.36 -6.01
C VAL A 119 2.96 2.98 -6.64
N VAL A 120 3.58 1.94 -6.08
CA VAL A 120 3.48 0.57 -6.61
C VAL A 120 2.04 0.07 -6.56
N ARG A 121 1.32 0.32 -5.46
CA ARG A 121 -0.09 -0.09 -5.32
C ARG A 121 -1.02 0.68 -6.25
N SER A 122 -0.73 1.95 -6.55
CA SER A 122 -1.53 2.77 -7.46
C SER A 122 -1.54 2.25 -8.91
N LEU A 123 -0.55 1.45 -9.29
CA LEU A 123 -0.45 0.83 -10.61
C LEU A 123 -1.39 -0.38 -10.80
N ASN A 124 -2.15 -0.77 -9.77
CA ASN A 124 -3.03 -1.93 -9.74
C ASN A 124 -2.31 -3.27 -9.95
N PRO A 125 -1.35 -3.63 -9.09
CA PRO A 125 -0.74 -4.95 -9.06
C PRO A 125 -1.77 -6.02 -8.67
N VAL A 126 -1.42 -7.29 -8.87
CA VAL A 126 -2.21 -8.42 -8.37
C VAL A 126 -1.87 -8.63 -6.90
N ILE A 127 -2.87 -8.57 -6.03
CA ILE A 127 -2.71 -8.78 -4.59
C ILE A 127 -3.25 -10.16 -4.24
N LEU A 128 -2.46 -10.94 -3.50
CA LEU A 128 -2.81 -12.30 -3.09
C LEU A 128 -2.58 -12.49 -1.59
N PRO A 129 -3.51 -13.10 -0.85
CA PRO A 129 -3.34 -13.35 0.58
C PRO A 129 -2.30 -14.45 0.84
N MET A 130 -1.47 -14.28 1.86
CA MET A 130 -0.49 -15.26 2.37
C MET A 130 -0.96 -15.83 3.71
N GLU A 131 -1.85 -16.82 3.71
CA GLU A 131 -2.49 -17.36 4.92
C GLU A 131 -1.51 -17.99 5.93
N ARG A 132 -0.35 -18.48 5.45
CA ARG A 132 0.66 -19.18 6.27
C ARG A 132 2.05 -18.55 6.22
N GLY A 133 2.13 -17.25 5.92
CA GLY A 133 3.40 -16.54 5.75
C GLY A 133 4.20 -16.95 4.52
N THR A 134 3.71 -17.88 3.71
CA THR A 134 4.31 -18.30 2.44
C THR A 134 3.22 -18.48 1.39
N LEU A 135 3.50 -18.06 0.16
CA LEU A 135 2.62 -18.23 -0.98
C LEU A 135 3.40 -18.85 -2.13
N ASP A 136 3.02 -20.07 -2.47
CA ASP A 136 3.59 -20.80 -3.59
C ASP A 136 2.74 -20.60 -4.84
N ILE A 137 3.26 -19.89 -5.82
CA ILE A 137 2.57 -19.64 -7.09
C ILE A 137 3.27 -20.45 -8.19
N SER A 138 2.55 -21.40 -8.77
CA SER A 138 3.01 -22.12 -9.95
C SER A 138 2.55 -21.41 -11.21
N GLY A 139 3.47 -21.01 -12.07
CA GLY A 139 3.20 -20.33 -13.33
C GLY A 139 3.79 -21.07 -14.52
N LEU A 140 3.18 -20.93 -15.68
CA LEU A 140 3.75 -21.36 -16.94
C LEU A 140 4.82 -20.34 -17.39
N LEU A 141 6.07 -20.78 -17.53
CA LEU A 141 7.15 -19.98 -18.09
C LEU A 141 7.08 -19.97 -19.64
N THR A 142 6.80 -21.12 -20.23
CA THR A 142 6.58 -21.23 -21.67
C THR A 142 5.27 -21.96 -21.93
N GLY A 143 4.43 -21.37 -22.77
CA GLY A 143 3.16 -21.97 -23.21
C GLY A 143 3.36 -22.96 -24.35
N ALA A 144 2.35 -23.78 -24.63
CA ALA A 144 2.29 -24.61 -25.81
C ALA A 144 2.25 -23.75 -27.09
N THR A 145 3.05 -24.10 -28.08
CA THR A 145 2.98 -23.47 -29.42
C THR A 145 2.10 -24.30 -30.34
N ALA A 146 1.13 -23.65 -30.97
CA ALA A 146 0.32 -24.28 -32.01
C ALA A 146 0.91 -23.95 -33.39
N SER A 147 0.98 -24.95 -34.27
CA SER A 147 1.40 -24.74 -35.66
C SER A 147 0.48 -25.45 -36.63
N TYR A 148 0.18 -24.80 -37.75
CA TYR A 148 -0.50 -25.44 -38.85
C TYR A 148 0.46 -26.34 -39.61
N ARG A 149 0.05 -27.58 -39.91
CA ARG A 149 0.84 -28.57 -40.62
C ARG A 149 -0.03 -29.21 -41.72
N GLY A 150 0.60 -29.53 -42.83
CA GLY A 150 0.00 -30.33 -43.87
C GLY A 150 -0.21 -31.80 -43.48
N GLU A 151 -0.99 -32.52 -44.23
CA GLU A 151 -1.27 -33.94 -44.06
C GLU A 151 0.02 -34.76 -44.14
N GLY A 152 0.24 -35.69 -43.18
CA GLY A 152 1.41 -36.55 -43.14
C GLY A 152 2.70 -35.94 -42.55
N GLN A 153 2.68 -34.65 -42.15
CA GLN A 153 3.84 -34.03 -41.53
C GLN A 153 3.88 -34.27 -40.01
N PRO A 154 5.05 -34.59 -39.41
CA PRO A 154 5.18 -34.79 -37.96
C PRO A 154 4.87 -33.48 -37.22
N LYS A 155 4.07 -33.57 -36.18
CA LYS A 155 3.75 -32.43 -35.30
C LYS A 155 4.81 -32.29 -34.22
N PRO A 156 5.52 -31.15 -34.09
CA PRO A 156 6.44 -30.96 -32.99
C PRO A 156 5.67 -30.89 -31.67
N ALA A 157 6.04 -31.71 -30.72
CA ALA A 157 5.56 -31.59 -29.36
C ALA A 157 6.28 -30.40 -28.68
N THR A 158 5.53 -29.47 -28.15
CA THR A 158 6.10 -28.35 -27.40
C THR A 158 6.03 -28.67 -25.92
N GLY A 159 7.20 -28.74 -25.26
CA GLY A 159 7.27 -28.88 -23.82
C GLY A 159 6.74 -27.63 -23.12
N VAL A 160 5.89 -27.82 -22.13
CA VAL A 160 5.44 -26.77 -21.24
C VAL A 160 6.41 -26.74 -20.04
N THR A 161 7.08 -25.60 -19.82
CA THR A 161 7.89 -25.37 -18.64
C THR A 161 7.11 -24.61 -17.60
N THR A 162 7.06 -25.14 -16.39
CA THR A 162 6.45 -24.49 -15.24
C THR A 162 7.54 -23.88 -14.36
N GLY A 163 7.31 -22.66 -13.91
CA GLY A 163 8.12 -22.01 -12.88
C GLY A 163 7.35 -21.91 -11.58
N LYS A 164 8.06 -21.96 -10.47
CA LYS A 164 7.52 -21.76 -9.14
C LYS A 164 8.06 -20.44 -8.61
N PHE A 165 7.16 -19.57 -8.18
CA PHE A 165 7.49 -18.36 -7.43
C PHE A 165 7.07 -18.58 -6.00
N VAL A 166 7.97 -18.30 -5.07
CA VAL A 166 7.69 -18.39 -3.64
C VAL A 166 7.80 -17.01 -3.06
N LEU A 167 6.69 -16.50 -2.56
CA LEU A 167 6.65 -15.31 -1.72
C LEU A 167 6.75 -15.75 -0.27
N THR A 168 7.58 -15.05 0.49
CA THR A 168 7.78 -15.32 1.92
C THR A 168 7.53 -14.05 2.69
N GLU A 169 6.77 -14.14 3.77
CA GLU A 169 6.44 -12.99 4.62
C GLU A 169 7.69 -12.24 5.05
N LYS A 170 7.73 -10.95 4.73
CA LYS A 170 8.71 -9.97 5.18
C LYS A 170 8.02 -8.99 6.08
N LEU A 171 8.56 -8.77 7.28
CA LEU A 171 7.92 -7.93 8.29
C LEU A 171 8.34 -6.48 8.12
N LEU A 172 7.39 -5.62 7.80
CA LEU A 172 7.53 -4.17 7.89
C LEU A 172 7.08 -3.73 9.29
N ILE A 173 7.95 -3.03 9.99
CA ILE A 173 7.70 -2.57 11.36
C ILE A 173 7.81 -1.06 11.40
N ALA A 174 6.74 -0.38 11.83
CA ALA A 174 6.75 1.04 12.14
C ALA A 174 6.63 1.25 13.65
N ILE A 175 7.50 2.10 14.20
CA ILE A 175 7.52 2.44 15.63
C ILE A 175 7.37 3.95 15.76
N ILE A 176 6.35 4.41 16.49
CA ILE A 176 6.08 5.83 16.70
C ILE A 176 6.02 6.09 18.21
N PRO A 177 6.98 6.87 18.76
CA PRO A 177 6.89 7.37 20.12
C PRO A 177 5.97 8.58 20.18
N VAL A 178 4.96 8.57 21.04
CA VAL A 178 3.97 9.64 21.22
C VAL A 178 4.00 10.13 22.65
N SER A 179 4.06 11.45 22.85
CA SER A 179 4.02 12.04 24.19
C SER A 179 2.66 11.82 24.85
N ASN A 180 2.65 11.36 26.10
CA ASN A 180 1.45 11.19 26.90
C ASN A 180 0.74 12.53 27.15
N GLN A 181 1.48 13.62 27.21
CA GLN A 181 0.92 14.95 27.32
C GLN A 181 0.13 15.34 26.06
N LEU A 182 0.65 15.02 24.87
CA LEU A 182 -0.04 15.24 23.59
C LEU A 182 -1.34 14.44 23.54
N MET A 183 -1.31 13.16 23.92
CA MET A 183 -2.50 12.32 23.95
C MET A 183 -3.57 12.83 24.90
N ARG A 184 -3.16 13.38 26.05
CA ARG A 184 -4.09 13.97 27.04
C ARG A 184 -4.66 15.34 26.60
N SER A 185 -3.88 16.15 25.89
CA SER A 185 -4.26 17.54 25.55
C SER A 185 -5.00 17.69 24.23
N ALA A 186 -4.63 16.92 23.21
CA ALA A 186 -5.12 17.07 21.84
C ALA A 186 -6.21 16.06 21.43
N GLY A 187 -6.43 15.00 22.21
CA GLY A 187 -7.52 14.05 22.01
C GLY A 187 -7.53 13.41 20.61
N THR A 188 -8.73 13.36 20.01
CA THR A 188 -8.98 12.72 18.71
C THR A 188 -8.23 13.34 17.52
N ARG A 189 -7.88 14.62 17.57
CA ARG A 189 -7.13 15.28 16.48
C ARG A 189 -5.69 14.80 16.41
N ALA A 190 -5.02 14.68 17.56
CA ALA A 190 -3.64 14.17 17.60
C ALA A 190 -3.58 12.73 17.05
N MET A 191 -4.54 11.88 17.42
CA MET A 191 -4.62 10.51 16.92
C MET A 191 -4.79 10.45 15.40
N ALA A 192 -5.62 11.33 14.82
CA ALA A 192 -5.80 11.39 13.37
C ALA A 192 -4.51 11.85 12.63
N GLU A 193 -3.74 12.75 13.20
CA GLU A 193 -2.46 13.16 12.62
C GLU A 193 -1.40 12.06 12.72
N ILE A 194 -1.31 11.37 13.86
CA ILE A 194 -0.41 10.22 14.06
C ILE A 194 -0.74 9.11 13.06
N GLU A 195 -2.03 8.83 12.86
CA GLU A 195 -2.50 7.84 11.89
C GLU A 195 -2.07 8.20 10.47
N ARG A 196 -2.26 9.46 10.04
CA ARG A 196 -1.84 9.91 8.71
C ARG A 196 -0.34 9.79 8.51
N ASP A 197 0.42 10.14 9.53
CA ASP A 197 1.88 10.05 9.50
C ASP A 197 2.34 8.59 9.44
N LEU A 198 1.69 7.71 10.22
CA LEU A 198 1.92 6.27 10.18
C LEU A 198 1.67 5.69 8.78
N ILE A 199 0.51 5.99 8.17
CA ILE A 199 0.16 5.52 6.82
C ILE A 199 1.19 6.02 5.80
N ARG A 200 1.60 7.29 5.89
CA ARG A 200 2.60 7.87 5.00
C ARG A 200 3.96 7.19 5.15
N SER A 201 4.42 6.99 6.38
CA SER A 201 5.70 6.34 6.68
C SER A 201 5.73 4.90 6.20
N ILE A 202 4.65 4.16 6.40
CA ILE A 202 4.51 2.78 5.91
C ILE A 202 4.52 2.74 4.38
N ALA A 203 3.73 3.61 3.72
CA ALA A 203 3.67 3.67 2.27
C ALA A 203 5.04 4.05 1.65
N GLN A 204 5.75 4.98 2.26
CA GLN A 204 7.08 5.39 1.81
C GLN A 204 8.09 4.24 1.93
N ALA A 205 8.11 3.55 3.08
CA ALA A 205 9.00 2.41 3.29
C ALA A 205 8.64 1.24 2.35
N GLU A 206 7.34 0.97 2.16
CA GLU A 206 6.89 -0.06 1.23
C GLU A 206 7.34 0.25 -0.20
N ASP A 207 7.15 1.48 -0.68
CA ASP A 207 7.58 1.88 -2.02
C ASP A 207 9.10 1.78 -2.20
N GLU A 208 9.89 2.18 -1.20
CA GLU A 208 11.34 2.07 -1.24
C GLU A 208 11.79 0.63 -1.48
N TYR A 209 11.29 -0.30 -0.67
CA TYR A 209 11.69 -1.71 -0.78
C TYR A 209 11.03 -2.43 -1.94
N PHE A 210 9.81 -2.10 -2.30
CA PHE A 210 9.12 -2.70 -3.45
C PHE A 210 9.73 -2.27 -4.79
N ILE A 211 10.26 -1.06 -4.88
CA ILE A 211 10.92 -0.60 -6.09
C ILE A 211 12.36 -1.10 -6.14
N ASN A 212 13.18 -0.83 -5.11
CA ASN A 212 14.63 -1.03 -5.15
C ASN A 212 15.20 -1.96 -4.06
N GLY A 213 14.37 -2.69 -3.31
CA GLY A 213 14.84 -3.63 -2.28
C GLY A 213 15.84 -4.66 -2.83
N ASP A 214 16.85 -4.98 -2.04
CA ASP A 214 17.92 -5.91 -2.41
C ASP A 214 17.58 -7.39 -2.18
N GLY A 215 16.55 -7.67 -1.38
CA GLY A 215 16.14 -9.02 -1.00
C GLY A 215 16.97 -9.65 0.12
N ASN A 216 17.88 -8.90 0.75
CA ASN A 216 18.72 -9.35 1.85
C ASN A 216 18.09 -9.02 3.21
N GLU A 217 18.57 -9.67 4.27
CA GLU A 217 18.23 -9.37 5.67
C GLU A 217 16.72 -9.31 5.96
N GLY A 218 15.92 -10.15 5.31
CA GLY A 218 14.48 -10.16 5.51
C GLY A 218 13.72 -9.04 4.78
N ARG A 219 14.37 -8.31 3.87
CA ARG A 219 13.76 -7.29 3.02
C ARG A 219 13.19 -7.90 1.74
N PRO A 220 12.11 -7.36 1.16
CA PRO A 220 11.61 -7.81 -0.12
C PRO A 220 12.60 -7.49 -1.24
N LYS A 221 12.62 -8.33 -2.28
CA LYS A 221 13.38 -8.05 -3.49
C LYS A 221 12.55 -7.15 -4.41
N GLY A 222 12.98 -5.92 -4.61
CA GLY A 222 12.26 -4.91 -5.38
C GLY A 222 12.14 -5.24 -6.88
N ILE A 223 11.18 -4.56 -7.53
CA ILE A 223 10.88 -4.74 -8.97
C ILE A 223 12.14 -4.55 -9.81
N LEU A 224 12.91 -3.47 -9.58
CA LEU A 224 14.12 -3.16 -10.36
C LEU A 224 15.18 -4.27 -10.26
N ASN A 225 15.25 -4.98 -9.15
CA ASN A 225 16.21 -6.06 -8.91
C ASN A 225 15.73 -7.44 -9.39
N GLN A 226 14.44 -7.58 -9.73
CA GLN A 226 13.86 -8.79 -10.29
C GLN A 226 13.85 -8.78 -11.83
N VAL A 227 14.01 -7.61 -12.46
CA VAL A 227 14.07 -7.49 -13.92
C VAL A 227 15.28 -8.22 -14.47
N LEU A 228 15.09 -8.93 -15.58
CA LEU A 228 16.18 -9.64 -16.28
C LEU A 228 17.32 -8.67 -16.66
N ALA A 229 18.57 -9.13 -16.52
CA ALA A 229 19.73 -8.31 -16.88
C ALA A 229 19.72 -7.84 -18.34
N SER A 230 19.20 -8.66 -19.26
CA SER A 230 19.02 -8.30 -20.68
C SER A 230 17.99 -7.19 -20.90
N HIS A 231 17.11 -6.93 -19.93
CA HIS A 231 16.09 -5.87 -19.96
C HIS A 231 16.53 -4.60 -19.20
N LYS A 232 17.76 -4.59 -18.69
CA LYS A 232 18.39 -3.39 -18.10
C LYS A 232 19.31 -2.78 -19.12
N THR A 233 19.01 -1.58 -19.58
CA THR A 233 19.79 -0.86 -20.61
C THR A 233 20.11 0.54 -20.15
N VAL A 234 21.20 1.10 -20.65
CA VAL A 234 21.56 2.51 -20.39
C VAL A 234 20.65 3.40 -21.23
N GLY A 235 20.13 4.45 -20.63
CA GLY A 235 19.33 5.46 -21.31
C GLY A 235 20.15 6.63 -21.83
N THR A 236 19.48 7.61 -22.41
CA THR A 236 20.11 8.82 -22.93
C THR A 236 20.44 9.78 -21.79
N SER A 237 21.74 10.15 -21.67
CA SER A 237 22.24 11.08 -20.64
C SER A 237 22.99 12.29 -21.21
N SER A 238 23.26 12.31 -22.53
CA SER A 238 23.95 13.42 -23.19
C SER A 238 23.44 13.64 -24.61
N GLY A 239 23.52 14.89 -25.07
CA GLY A 239 22.97 15.28 -26.36
C GLY A 239 21.48 14.92 -26.49
N VAL A 240 20.72 15.28 -25.45
CA VAL A 240 19.31 14.91 -25.30
C VAL A 240 18.47 15.69 -26.31
N THR A 241 17.71 14.96 -27.11
CA THR A 241 16.71 15.51 -28.02
C THR A 241 15.38 14.82 -27.79
N LEU A 242 14.28 15.46 -28.14
CA LEU A 242 12.95 14.88 -28.04
C LEU A 242 12.87 13.52 -28.72
N GLN A 243 13.49 13.39 -29.92
CA GLN A 243 13.54 12.14 -30.66
C GLN A 243 14.21 11.01 -29.87
N LYS A 244 15.36 11.29 -29.21
CA LYS A 244 16.06 10.27 -28.41
C LYS A 244 15.26 9.85 -27.18
N ILE A 245 14.53 10.77 -26.56
CA ILE A 245 13.62 10.44 -25.46
C ILE A 245 12.53 9.51 -25.94
N ASP A 246 11.90 9.82 -27.06
CA ASP A 246 10.88 8.94 -27.65
C ASP A 246 11.45 7.57 -28.04
N GLU A 247 12.68 7.53 -28.57
CA GLU A 247 13.39 6.28 -28.87
C GLU A 247 13.63 5.45 -27.60
N ASP A 248 14.04 6.08 -26.49
CA ASP A 248 14.23 5.41 -25.20
C ASP A 248 12.93 4.81 -24.65
N LEU A 249 11.85 5.59 -24.64
CA LEU A 249 10.54 5.13 -24.22
C LEU A 249 10.00 4.03 -25.14
N ALA A 250 10.21 4.16 -26.45
CA ALA A 250 9.81 3.14 -27.44
C ALA A 250 10.62 1.86 -27.30
N ALA A 251 11.93 1.96 -27.01
CA ALA A 251 12.82 0.81 -26.82
C ALA A 251 12.36 -0.05 -25.65
N MET A 252 12.04 0.55 -24.49
CA MET A 252 11.48 -0.20 -23.36
C MET A 252 10.19 -0.94 -23.71
N ARG A 253 9.25 -0.25 -24.38
CA ARG A 253 7.99 -0.87 -24.83
C ARG A 253 8.23 -2.01 -25.82
N LYS A 254 9.15 -1.85 -26.78
CA LYS A 254 9.54 -2.91 -27.73
C LYS A 254 10.16 -4.10 -27.02
N GLN A 255 11.01 -3.87 -26.06
CA GLN A 255 11.70 -4.92 -25.29
C GLN A 255 10.73 -5.80 -24.53
N VAL A 256 9.79 -5.21 -23.79
CA VAL A 256 8.75 -5.96 -23.06
C VAL A 256 7.86 -6.76 -24.02
N ARG A 257 7.43 -6.16 -25.14
CA ARG A 257 6.61 -6.86 -26.13
C ARG A 257 7.37 -7.92 -26.90
N GLY A 258 8.68 -7.71 -27.14
CA GLY A 258 9.55 -8.69 -27.77
C GLY A 258 9.71 -9.97 -26.95
N ALA A 259 9.49 -9.90 -25.63
CA ALA A 259 9.45 -11.04 -24.74
C ALA A 259 8.07 -11.76 -24.71
N ASN A 260 7.21 -11.52 -25.69
CA ASN A 260 5.84 -12.06 -25.76
C ASN A 260 4.94 -11.72 -24.55
N VAL A 261 5.20 -10.57 -23.93
CA VAL A 261 4.34 -10.04 -22.86
C VAL A 261 3.21 -9.23 -23.47
N ILE A 262 1.99 -9.62 -23.18
CA ILE A 262 0.79 -8.85 -23.60
C ILE A 262 0.65 -7.67 -22.63
N VAL A 263 0.88 -6.46 -23.11
CA VAL A 263 0.79 -5.24 -22.31
C VAL A 263 -0.64 -4.69 -22.36
N GLN A 264 -1.42 -5.00 -21.34
CA GLN A 264 -2.79 -4.51 -21.15
C GLN A 264 -2.85 -3.35 -20.16
N ASN A 265 -2.20 -3.51 -19.02
CA ASN A 265 -2.08 -2.51 -17.96
C ASN A 265 -0.62 -2.05 -17.82
N GLY A 266 -0.06 -1.55 -18.94
CA GLY A 266 1.30 -1.05 -18.96
C GLY A 266 1.44 0.20 -18.09
N ALA A 267 2.55 0.27 -17.36
CA ALA A 267 2.85 1.39 -16.48
C ALA A 267 4.34 1.75 -16.51
N TYR A 268 4.62 3.03 -16.30
CA TYR A 268 5.95 3.54 -16.05
C TYR A 268 6.16 3.75 -14.55
N ILE A 269 7.39 3.51 -14.09
CA ILE A 269 7.88 3.93 -12.78
C ILE A 269 9.11 4.78 -13.04
N MET A 270 9.15 6.00 -12.51
CA MET A 270 10.24 6.94 -12.74
C MET A 270 10.53 7.80 -11.52
N THR A 271 11.70 8.42 -11.50
CA THR A 271 12.05 9.42 -10.50
C THR A 271 11.27 10.70 -10.73
N THR A 272 10.98 11.45 -9.67
CA THR A 272 10.29 12.76 -9.75
C THR A 272 11.05 13.75 -10.65
N ASP A 273 12.38 13.71 -10.66
CA ASP A 273 13.20 14.56 -11.55
C ASP A 273 12.91 14.27 -13.03
N ILE A 274 12.82 12.99 -13.40
CA ILE A 274 12.51 12.60 -14.79
C ILE A 274 11.08 13.01 -15.16
N GLU A 275 10.14 12.91 -14.23
CA GLU A 275 8.77 13.40 -14.43
C GLU A 275 8.76 14.89 -14.75
N GLU A 276 9.43 15.72 -13.94
CA GLU A 276 9.54 17.15 -14.14
C GLU A 276 10.25 17.50 -15.46
N ASP A 277 11.30 16.76 -15.81
CA ASP A 277 12.01 16.94 -17.07
C ASP A 277 11.09 16.66 -18.27
N LEU A 278 10.34 15.56 -18.25
CA LEU A 278 9.38 15.21 -19.30
C LEU A 278 8.24 16.24 -19.41
N MET A 279 7.75 16.77 -18.31
CA MET A 279 6.69 17.81 -18.28
C MET A 279 7.18 19.15 -18.85
N LYS A 280 8.46 19.47 -18.72
CA LYS A 280 9.07 20.71 -19.26
C LYS A 280 9.34 20.64 -20.75
N LEU A 281 9.41 19.44 -21.35
CA LEU A 281 9.75 19.25 -22.75
C LEU A 281 8.74 19.91 -23.69
N ARG A 282 9.24 20.64 -24.67
CA ARG A 282 8.45 21.31 -25.70
C ARG A 282 8.97 20.99 -27.09
N SER A 283 8.05 20.92 -28.03
CA SER A 283 8.33 20.91 -29.48
C SER A 283 7.80 22.23 -30.05
N GLY A 284 8.68 23.23 -30.16
CA GLY A 284 8.25 24.61 -30.38
C GLY A 284 7.47 25.15 -29.20
N ASP A 285 6.27 25.69 -29.44
CA ASP A 285 5.39 26.22 -28.40
C ASP A 285 4.49 25.20 -27.74
N ILE A 286 4.49 23.95 -28.21
CA ILE A 286 3.58 22.89 -27.76
C ILE A 286 4.34 21.96 -26.80
N LYS A 287 3.70 21.57 -25.68
CA LYS A 287 4.23 20.55 -24.78
C LYS A 287 4.34 19.21 -25.48
N ALA A 288 5.45 18.50 -25.29
CA ALA A 288 5.70 17.21 -25.91
C ALA A 288 4.75 16.11 -25.34
N TYR A 289 4.47 16.17 -24.03
CA TYR A 289 3.63 15.19 -23.33
C TYR A 289 2.52 15.90 -22.53
N PRO A 290 1.50 16.50 -23.19
CA PRO A 290 0.43 17.22 -22.50
C PRO A 290 -0.45 16.31 -21.63
N GLU A 291 -0.50 15.02 -21.91
CA GLU A 291 -1.26 14.02 -21.17
C GLU A 291 -0.72 13.75 -19.76
N MET A 292 0.53 14.12 -19.48
CA MET A 292 1.11 13.99 -18.13
C MET A 292 0.42 14.92 -17.14
N GLU A 293 0.10 16.15 -17.55
CA GLU A 293 -0.64 17.10 -16.70
C GLU A 293 -2.12 16.76 -16.59
N ALA A 294 -2.72 16.25 -17.66
CA ALA A 294 -4.15 16.00 -17.72
C ALA A 294 -4.58 14.70 -17.00
N GLY A 295 -3.69 13.71 -16.86
CA GLY A 295 -4.13 12.41 -16.39
C GLY A 295 -3.06 11.43 -15.93
N GLN A 296 -1.88 11.91 -15.54
CA GLN A 296 -0.76 11.05 -15.11
C GLN A 296 -0.46 9.91 -16.10
N ARG A 297 -0.28 10.27 -17.36
CA ARG A 297 0.00 9.31 -18.44
C ARG A 297 1.14 9.78 -19.32
N VAL A 298 1.94 8.81 -19.78
CA VAL A 298 2.92 9.00 -20.86
C VAL A 298 2.39 8.25 -22.07
N GLY A 299 1.83 9.00 -23.03
CA GLY A 299 1.01 8.44 -24.12
C GLY A 299 -0.26 7.78 -23.56
N ARG A 300 -0.43 6.49 -23.80
CA ARG A 300 -1.60 5.72 -23.32
C ARG A 300 -1.38 5.04 -21.97
N TYR A 301 -0.17 5.03 -21.44
CA TYR A 301 0.20 4.28 -20.25
C TYR A 301 0.23 5.17 -19.03
N ARG A 302 -0.17 4.63 -17.89
CA ARG A 302 -0.05 5.31 -16.59
C ARG A 302 1.40 5.40 -16.18
N TYR A 303 1.72 6.33 -15.30
CA TYR A 303 3.01 6.35 -14.62
C TYR A 303 2.84 6.60 -13.13
N GLY A 304 3.82 6.16 -12.38
CA GLY A 304 4.02 6.52 -10.99
C GLY A 304 5.40 7.12 -10.83
N SER A 305 5.48 8.23 -10.11
CA SER A 305 6.74 8.90 -9.78
C SER A 305 7.00 8.81 -8.29
N SER A 306 8.26 8.54 -7.94
CA SER A 306 8.69 8.49 -6.54
C SER A 306 10.15 8.86 -6.40
N ASN A 307 10.48 9.55 -5.31
CA ASN A 307 11.87 9.81 -4.92
C ASN A 307 12.61 8.54 -4.45
N ASN A 308 11.86 7.45 -4.18
CA ASN A 308 12.43 6.15 -3.81
C ASN A 308 12.97 5.37 -5.02
N VAL A 309 12.68 5.82 -6.25
CA VAL A 309 13.33 5.31 -7.46
C VAL A 309 14.74 5.86 -7.51
N PRO A 310 15.77 5.02 -7.77
CA PRO A 310 17.15 5.53 -7.92
C PRO A 310 17.25 6.62 -8.99
N ALA A 311 18.09 7.63 -8.74
CA ALA A 311 18.25 8.75 -9.65
C ALA A 311 18.62 8.28 -11.07
N GLY A 312 18.01 8.89 -12.08
CA GLY A 312 18.23 8.54 -13.48
C GLY A 312 17.71 7.18 -13.90
N VAL A 313 16.72 6.63 -13.18
CA VAL A 313 16.10 5.35 -13.52
C VAL A 313 14.66 5.56 -13.96
N ILE A 314 14.32 4.95 -15.09
CA ILE A 314 12.94 4.81 -15.58
C ILE A 314 12.70 3.36 -15.93
N ALA A 315 11.56 2.83 -15.51
CA ALA A 315 11.12 1.46 -15.79
C ALA A 315 9.77 1.47 -16.50
N PHE A 316 9.56 0.50 -17.37
CA PHE A 316 8.28 0.27 -18.03
C PHE A 316 7.95 -1.21 -18.00
N GLY A 317 6.71 -1.55 -17.68
CA GLY A 317 6.29 -2.95 -17.69
C GLY A 317 4.78 -3.14 -17.57
N GLU A 318 4.39 -4.39 -17.42
CA GLU A 318 3.01 -4.79 -17.19
C GLU A 318 2.73 -4.84 -15.69
N ALA A 319 1.84 -3.97 -15.20
CA ALA A 319 1.54 -3.85 -13.78
C ALA A 319 0.86 -5.11 -13.21
N THR A 320 0.08 -5.84 -13.99
CA THR A 320 -0.57 -7.08 -13.55
C THR A 320 0.40 -8.25 -13.38
N ASP A 321 1.64 -8.14 -13.84
CA ASP A 321 2.70 -9.11 -13.58
C ASP A 321 3.42 -8.85 -12.24
N ILE A 322 3.14 -7.71 -11.59
CA ILE A 322 3.53 -7.47 -10.20
C ILE A 322 2.55 -8.22 -9.31
N ILE A 323 3.07 -9.07 -8.43
CA ILE A 323 2.30 -9.81 -7.45
C ILE A 323 2.74 -9.35 -6.07
N ILE A 324 1.82 -8.84 -5.28
CA ILE A 324 2.05 -8.51 -3.88
C ILE A 324 1.37 -9.60 -3.05
N GLY A 325 2.15 -10.27 -2.20
CA GLY A 325 1.64 -11.15 -1.17
C GLY A 325 1.38 -10.35 0.09
N GLU A 326 0.18 -10.41 0.63
CA GLU A 326 -0.20 -9.77 1.89
C GLU A 326 -0.50 -10.83 2.94
N SER A 327 0.10 -10.69 4.12
CA SER A 327 -0.26 -11.51 5.28
C SER A 327 -1.37 -10.84 6.07
N ASP A 328 -2.36 -11.61 6.49
CA ASP A 328 -3.44 -11.12 7.35
C ASP A 328 -2.96 -10.78 8.78
N ASN A 329 -1.68 -10.97 9.07
CA ASN A 329 -1.08 -10.80 10.39
C ASN A 329 -0.61 -9.35 10.67
N MET A 330 -1.46 -8.36 10.41
CA MET A 330 -1.18 -7.02 10.91
C MET A 330 -1.35 -6.98 12.43
N ARG A 331 -0.34 -6.46 13.15
CA ARG A 331 -0.36 -6.33 14.61
C ARG A 331 -0.11 -4.89 15.00
N MET A 332 -0.93 -4.40 15.92
CA MET A 332 -0.73 -3.13 16.59
C MET A 332 -0.49 -3.37 18.08
N THR A 333 0.61 -2.85 18.61
CA THR A 333 0.92 -2.91 20.03
C THR A 333 1.28 -1.53 20.55
N MET A 334 0.93 -1.26 21.81
CA MET A 334 1.29 -0.03 22.52
C MET A 334 1.96 -0.40 23.84
N SER A 335 2.97 0.38 24.21
CA SER A 335 3.67 0.19 25.47
C SER A 335 4.17 1.52 26.03
N GLU A 336 3.98 1.74 27.33
CA GLU A 336 4.55 2.86 28.10
C GLU A 336 5.94 2.51 28.66
N GLU A 337 6.30 1.22 28.67
CA GLU A 337 7.55 0.70 29.27
C GLU A 337 8.61 0.34 28.22
N ALA A 338 8.27 0.41 26.94
CA ALA A 338 9.17 0.03 25.86
C ALA A 338 10.42 0.92 25.79
N ALA A 339 11.53 0.33 25.36
CA ALA A 339 12.67 1.08 24.88
C ALA A 339 12.62 1.16 23.35
N TYR A 340 12.97 2.30 22.79
CA TYR A 340 13.03 2.52 21.35
C TYR A 340 14.31 3.27 20.98
N VAL A 341 14.73 3.11 19.75
CA VAL A 341 15.89 3.83 19.20
C VAL A 341 15.36 5.07 18.48
N ASP A 342 15.88 6.25 18.84
CA ASP A 342 15.52 7.50 18.17
C ASP A 342 16.22 7.66 16.82
N GLU A 343 15.92 8.72 16.08
CA GLU A 343 16.52 9.03 14.78
C GLU A 343 18.05 9.21 14.83
N THR A 344 18.59 9.50 16.02
CA THR A 344 20.03 9.64 16.22
C THR A 344 20.74 8.31 16.55
N GLY A 345 19.99 7.20 16.60
CA GLY A 345 20.51 5.89 16.97
C GLY A 345 20.64 5.68 18.48
N THR A 346 20.12 6.61 19.31
CA THR A 346 20.22 6.53 20.77
C THR A 346 19.04 5.76 21.34
N LEU A 347 19.34 4.78 22.23
CA LEU A 347 18.31 4.04 22.95
C LEU A 347 17.64 4.93 24.00
N ARG A 348 16.32 5.09 23.89
CA ARG A 348 15.50 5.85 24.83
C ARG A 348 14.45 4.97 25.49
N SER A 349 14.14 5.26 26.74
CA SER A 349 13.05 4.61 27.47
C SER A 349 11.78 5.44 27.36
N ALA A 350 10.68 4.82 26.97
CA ALA A 350 9.37 5.46 26.94
C ALA A 350 8.94 5.93 28.32
N PHE A 351 9.17 5.10 29.33
CA PHE A 351 8.81 5.39 30.72
C PHE A 351 9.49 6.67 31.25
N SER A 352 10.82 6.81 31.05
CA SER A 352 11.55 7.97 31.55
C SER A 352 11.24 9.28 30.84
N ASN A 353 10.69 9.21 29.61
CA ASN A 353 10.35 10.38 28.78
C ASN A 353 8.86 10.69 28.75
N ASP A 354 8.03 10.04 29.57
CA ASP A 354 6.55 10.15 29.58
C ASP A 354 5.95 9.98 28.16
N MET A 355 6.37 8.89 27.48
CA MET A 355 5.94 8.58 26.13
C MET A 355 5.24 7.22 26.07
N THR A 356 4.31 7.08 25.15
CA THR A 356 3.73 5.79 24.75
C THR A 356 4.28 5.44 23.38
N VAL A 357 4.87 4.27 23.25
CA VAL A 357 5.38 3.76 21.98
C VAL A 357 4.33 2.91 21.31
N MET A 358 3.94 3.30 20.10
CA MET A 358 3.08 2.52 19.22
C MET A 358 3.95 1.76 18.21
N LYS A 359 3.69 0.47 18.05
CA LYS A 359 4.32 -0.40 17.08
C LYS A 359 3.28 -1.03 16.19
N VAL A 360 3.44 -0.85 14.88
CA VAL A 360 2.66 -1.54 13.85
C VAL A 360 3.58 -2.50 13.11
N THR A 361 3.15 -3.73 12.96
CA THR A 361 3.88 -4.77 12.22
C THR A 361 2.97 -5.29 11.14
N MET A 362 3.48 -5.33 9.90
CA MET A 362 2.78 -5.85 8.72
C MET A 362 3.65 -6.86 8.01
N GLY A 363 3.04 -7.91 7.48
CA GLY A 363 3.72 -8.92 6.67
C GLY A 363 3.35 -8.78 5.19
N HIS A 364 4.33 -8.59 4.31
CA HIS A 364 4.11 -8.58 2.87
C HIS A 364 5.38 -8.98 2.10
N ASP A 365 5.23 -9.31 0.84
CA ASP A 365 6.34 -9.55 -0.09
C ASP A 365 5.91 -9.21 -1.50
N ILE A 366 6.88 -9.02 -2.42
CA ILE A 366 6.63 -8.67 -3.81
C ILE A 366 7.41 -9.57 -4.76
N ALA A 367 6.76 -10.01 -5.83
CA ALA A 367 7.42 -10.72 -6.92
C ALA A 367 6.93 -10.28 -8.29
N LEU A 368 7.81 -10.39 -9.28
CA LEU A 368 7.44 -10.32 -10.68
C LEU A 368 7.13 -11.73 -11.19
N ARG A 369 5.94 -11.90 -11.78
CA ARG A 369 5.56 -13.17 -12.44
C ARG A 369 6.58 -13.57 -13.50
N ARG A 370 7.11 -12.59 -14.23
CA ARG A 370 8.13 -12.78 -15.28
C ARG A 370 9.13 -11.63 -15.20
N GLY A 371 10.40 -11.92 -15.01
CA GLY A 371 11.46 -10.89 -15.03
C GLY A 371 11.58 -10.15 -16.37
N ALA A 372 11.03 -10.71 -17.46
CA ALA A 372 10.98 -10.08 -18.78
C ALA A 372 9.78 -9.16 -18.99
N SER A 373 8.84 -9.11 -18.05
CA SER A 373 7.65 -8.23 -18.14
C SER A 373 7.94 -6.76 -17.86
N TRP A 374 9.15 -6.47 -17.39
CA TRP A 374 9.64 -5.13 -17.13
C TRP A 374 10.94 -4.87 -17.87
N ALA A 375 11.13 -3.64 -18.31
CA ALA A 375 12.36 -3.11 -18.88
C ALA A 375 12.77 -1.86 -18.12
N VAL A 376 14.07 -1.69 -17.89
CA VAL A 376 14.64 -0.60 -17.08
C VAL A 376 15.68 0.12 -17.89
N LYS A 377 15.63 1.45 -17.88
CA LYS A 377 16.72 2.30 -18.33
C LYS A 377 17.36 2.99 -17.15
N THR A 378 18.68 2.91 -17.10
CA THR A 378 19.51 3.53 -16.07
C THR A 378 20.33 4.70 -16.65
N ALA A 379 20.86 5.54 -15.79
CA ALA A 379 21.65 6.71 -16.17
C ALA A 379 20.93 7.65 -17.15
N VAL A 380 19.62 7.78 -17.01
CA VAL A 380 18.79 8.71 -17.78
C VAL A 380 18.94 10.12 -17.21
N ASN A 381 19.13 11.11 -18.10
CA ASN A 381 19.08 12.52 -17.74
C ASN A 381 18.44 13.29 -18.90
N TYR A 382 17.19 13.64 -18.76
CA TYR A 382 16.42 14.36 -19.79
C TYR A 382 16.41 15.89 -19.59
N GLY A 383 16.95 16.38 -18.47
CA GLY A 383 16.92 17.81 -18.12
C GLY A 383 17.80 18.72 -18.93
N THR A 384 18.79 18.18 -19.67
CA THR A 384 19.71 18.96 -20.54
C THR A 384 19.42 18.71 -22.01
N LEU A 385 18.46 19.46 -22.55
CA LEU A 385 18.28 19.49 -24.03
C LEU A 385 19.52 20.09 -24.70
N ALA A 386 20.00 19.40 -25.75
CA ALA A 386 21.10 19.86 -26.57
C ALA A 386 20.65 20.92 -27.57
#